data_ccc887f9e1ae12d7d3b6d7de4b516577
#
_entry.id   ccc887f9e1ae12d7d3b6d7de4b516577
#
_cell.length_a   1.000
_cell.length_b   1.000
_cell.length_c   1.000
_cell.angle_alpha   90.00
_cell.angle_beta   90.00
_cell.angle_gamma   90.00
#
_symmetry.space_group_name_H-M   'P 1'
#
loop_
_entity.id
_entity.type
_entity.pdbx_description
1 polymer ?
#
loop_
_entity_poly.entity_id
_entity_poly.type
_entity_poly.pdbx_seq_one_letter_code
_entity_poly.pdbx_strand_id
1 'polypeptide(L)'
;HDTCRRQRQMCIRDSHNTAGILVFDLPDLPQQGGHHIRVFDNKAIDNDTDNFAPEGNIVGEVPRGTGIIVMANSDVEIFNNLMSGNGTVNLSIVSYSDETDDPNYYPHPKRIQVHNNTYGPGGFDPDLETGDLAKALFEISNGDMPDVFWDGVVPLSQMFFGQPEDEKLIMDEENQVSFLTISPIKYMLGFSNPIRKDKKEFKGVINPLEPIVIDGL
;
A
#
# COMPACT_ATOMS: atom_id res chain seq x y z
N HIS A 1 -24.50 12.13 -7.22
CA HIS A 1 -23.60 12.36 -8.35
C HIS A 1 -22.28 11.66 -8.07
N ASP A 2 -22.14 10.49 -8.62
CA ASP A 2 -20.98 9.63 -8.48
C ASP A 2 -19.96 10.01 -9.59
N THR A 3 -19.18 11.04 -9.35
CA THR A 3 -18.24 11.59 -10.34
C THR A 3 -16.78 11.22 -10.06
N CYS A 4 -16.49 10.33 -9.11
CA CYS A 4 -15.13 9.97 -8.74
C CYS A 4 -14.65 8.63 -9.30
N ARG A 5 -15.18 8.18 -10.43
CA ARG A 5 -14.65 7.03 -11.15
C ARG A 5 -13.56 7.50 -12.10
N ARG A 6 -12.32 7.49 -11.65
CA ARG A 6 -11.18 7.73 -12.53
C ARG A 6 -10.30 6.50 -12.58
N GLN A 7 -10.56 5.65 -13.56
CA GLN A 7 -9.52 4.73 -14.00
C GLN A 7 -8.49 5.54 -14.79
N ARG A 8 -7.25 5.55 -14.33
CA ARG A 8 -6.13 5.96 -15.16
C ARG A 8 -5.38 4.70 -15.59
N GLN A 9 -5.62 4.28 -16.82
CA GLN A 9 -4.70 3.37 -17.48
C GLN A 9 -3.52 4.22 -17.96
N MET A 10 -2.41 4.11 -17.27
CA MET A 10 -1.15 4.67 -17.72
C MET A 10 -0.13 3.54 -17.65
N CYS A 11 0.41 3.15 -18.80
CA CYS A 11 1.65 2.38 -18.82
C CYS A 11 2.77 3.35 -18.41
N ILE A 12 2.90 3.57 -17.11
CA ILE A 12 3.92 4.45 -16.56
C ILE A 12 5.20 3.63 -16.40
N ARG A 13 6.29 4.17 -16.88
CA ARG A 13 7.62 3.80 -16.43
C ARG A 13 8.06 4.86 -15.45
N ASP A 14 7.84 4.60 -14.17
CA ASP A 14 8.33 5.44 -13.10
C ASP A 14 9.71 4.98 -12.65
N SER A 15 10.68 5.87 -12.75
CA SER A 15 12.03 5.57 -12.31
C SER A 15 12.74 6.82 -11.83
N HIS A 16 13.64 6.65 -10.86
CA HIS A 16 14.46 7.71 -10.27
C HIS A 16 13.62 8.83 -9.61
N ASN A 17 12.51 8.44 -9.01
CA ASN A 17 11.70 9.27 -8.12
C ASN A 17 11.94 8.86 -6.67
N THR A 18 11.39 9.58 -5.73
CA THR A 18 11.34 9.17 -4.31
C THR A 18 10.49 7.90 -4.15
N ALA A 19 9.34 7.90 -4.83
CA ALA A 19 8.44 6.75 -4.93
C ALA A 19 7.83 6.70 -6.33
N GLY A 20 7.44 5.51 -6.77
CA GLY A 20 6.85 5.33 -8.09
C GLY A 20 5.39 5.77 -8.13
N ILE A 21 4.46 4.94 -7.72
CA ILE A 21 3.01 5.20 -7.80
C ILE A 21 2.43 5.37 -6.40
N LEU A 22 1.76 6.51 -6.17
CA LEU A 22 1.08 6.82 -4.93
C LEU A 22 -0.43 6.84 -5.15
N VAL A 23 -1.15 5.99 -4.41
CA VAL A 23 -2.61 5.90 -4.41
C VAL A 23 -3.08 6.31 -3.02
N PHE A 24 -3.37 7.60 -2.86
CA PHE A 24 -3.68 8.21 -1.57
C PHE A 24 -5.11 8.72 -1.52
N ASP A 25 -5.77 8.51 -0.38
CA ASP A 25 -6.91 9.27 0.08
C ASP A 25 -6.52 10.02 1.36
N LEU A 26 -6.92 11.28 1.47
CA LEU A 26 -6.50 12.18 2.54
C LEU A 26 -7.73 12.83 3.19
N PRO A 27 -7.64 13.19 4.50
CA PRO A 27 -8.68 13.96 5.15
C PRO A 27 -8.82 15.35 4.55
N ASP A 28 -9.91 16.02 4.87
CA ASP A 28 -10.21 17.43 4.52
C ASP A 28 -10.22 17.73 3.00
N LEU A 29 -10.25 16.72 2.15
CA LEU A 29 -10.42 16.91 0.73
C LEU A 29 -11.88 17.22 0.39
N PRO A 30 -12.14 18.08 -0.61
CA PRO A 30 -13.50 18.33 -1.11
C PRO A 30 -14.21 17.06 -1.59
N GLN A 31 -13.44 16.05 -1.94
CA GLN A 31 -13.92 14.74 -2.39
C GLN A 31 -12.99 13.66 -1.82
N GLN A 32 -13.54 12.86 -0.94
CA GLN A 32 -12.85 11.80 -0.21
C GLN A 32 -13.40 10.42 -0.60
N GLY A 33 -12.84 9.38 -0.02
CA GLY A 33 -13.25 8.01 -0.24
C GLY A 33 -12.77 7.49 -1.58
N GLY A 34 -11.49 7.62 -1.88
CA GLY A 34 -10.87 7.08 -3.10
C GLY A 34 -11.16 5.58 -3.25
N HIS A 35 -11.75 5.19 -4.40
CA HIS A 35 -12.19 3.82 -4.64
C HIS A 35 -12.26 3.45 -6.12
N HIS A 36 -12.39 2.14 -6.41
CA HIS A 36 -12.43 1.56 -7.75
C HIS A 36 -11.19 1.93 -8.58
N ILE A 37 -10.02 1.71 -8.01
CA ILE A 37 -8.74 2.07 -8.59
C ILE A 37 -8.06 0.81 -9.11
N ARG A 38 -7.58 0.86 -10.36
CA ARG A 38 -6.79 -0.21 -10.96
C ARG A 38 -5.41 0.31 -11.28
N VAL A 39 -4.40 -0.36 -10.71
CA VAL A 39 -2.98 -0.08 -10.94
C VAL A 39 -2.40 -1.28 -11.67
N PHE A 40 -2.15 -1.17 -12.96
CA PHE A 40 -1.76 -2.32 -13.76
C PHE A 40 -0.87 -1.97 -14.96
N ASP A 41 -0.09 -2.95 -15.41
CA ASP A 41 0.83 -2.85 -16.54
C ASP A 41 1.86 -1.72 -16.42
N ASN A 42 2.21 -1.34 -15.17
CA ASN A 42 3.18 -0.29 -14.88
C ASN A 42 4.56 -0.87 -14.57
N LYS A 43 5.56 0.00 -14.60
CA LYS A 43 6.93 -0.28 -14.18
C LYS A 43 7.35 0.75 -13.15
N ALA A 44 7.40 0.36 -11.87
CA ALA A 44 7.94 1.17 -10.77
C ALA A 44 9.36 0.67 -10.44
N ILE A 45 10.36 1.29 -11.07
CA ILE A 45 11.72 0.77 -11.10
C ILE A 45 12.71 1.83 -10.61
N ASP A 46 13.65 1.42 -9.73
CA ASP A 46 14.77 2.26 -9.29
C ASP A 46 14.28 3.62 -8.75
N ASN A 47 13.27 3.61 -7.89
CA ASN A 47 12.78 4.81 -7.23
C ASN A 47 13.59 5.02 -5.93
N ASP A 48 14.70 5.72 -6.04
CA ASP A 48 15.71 5.87 -4.99
C ASP A 48 16.18 7.31 -4.79
N THR A 49 15.47 8.28 -5.36
CA THR A 49 15.79 9.71 -5.20
C THR A 49 15.34 10.21 -3.84
N ASP A 50 16.20 10.94 -3.15
CA ASP A 50 15.88 11.53 -1.85
C ASP A 50 14.60 12.36 -1.92
N ASN A 51 13.82 12.32 -0.83
CA ASN A 51 12.58 13.07 -0.76
C ASN A 51 12.87 14.56 -0.65
N PHE A 52 12.37 15.33 -1.59
CA PHE A 52 12.53 16.78 -1.66
C PHE A 52 11.23 17.57 -1.41
N ALA A 53 10.16 16.87 -1.01
CA ALA A 53 8.91 17.52 -0.67
C ALA A 53 9.08 18.38 0.60
N PRO A 54 8.42 19.55 0.68
CA PRO A 54 8.47 20.40 1.87
C PRO A 54 7.95 19.69 3.11
N GLU A 55 8.54 19.99 4.27
CA GLU A 55 8.03 19.54 5.58
C GLU A 55 6.55 19.89 5.75
N GLY A 56 5.80 19.00 6.39
CA GLY A 56 4.36 19.12 6.60
C GLY A 56 3.49 18.77 5.39
N ASN A 57 4.10 18.31 4.30
CA ASN A 57 3.37 17.72 3.19
C ASN A 57 3.39 16.20 3.35
N ILE A 58 2.24 15.56 3.25
CA ILE A 58 2.12 14.09 3.37
C ILE A 58 3.05 13.33 2.40
N VAL A 59 3.33 13.88 1.24
CA VAL A 59 4.29 13.30 0.29
C VAL A 59 5.71 13.34 0.84
N GLY A 60 6.01 14.29 1.75
CA GLY A 60 7.30 14.38 2.44
C GLY A 60 7.57 13.21 3.39
N GLU A 61 6.53 12.49 3.80
CA GLU A 61 6.61 11.33 4.69
C GLU A 61 6.78 10.00 3.94
N VAL A 62 6.65 10.02 2.61
CA VAL A 62 6.84 8.83 1.79
C VAL A 62 8.31 8.46 1.76
N PRO A 63 8.68 7.26 2.20
CA PRO A 63 10.08 6.84 2.21
C PRO A 63 10.65 6.75 0.79
N ARG A 64 11.87 7.25 0.62
CA ARG A 64 12.67 6.99 -0.57
C ARG A 64 12.76 5.48 -0.83
N GLY A 65 12.71 5.08 -2.08
CA GLY A 65 12.82 3.67 -2.41
C GLY A 65 11.49 2.90 -2.28
N THR A 66 10.35 3.59 -2.39
CA THR A 66 9.04 2.94 -2.42
C THR A 66 8.58 2.75 -3.88
N GLY A 67 8.22 1.52 -4.25
CA GLY A 67 7.71 1.24 -5.60
C GLY A 67 6.28 1.71 -5.79
N ILE A 68 5.33 1.06 -5.16
CA ILE A 68 3.91 1.44 -5.13
C ILE A 68 3.46 1.56 -3.68
N ILE A 69 2.69 2.59 -3.36
CA ILE A 69 2.06 2.72 -2.05
C ILE A 69 0.58 3.02 -2.20
N VAL A 70 -0.24 2.28 -1.44
CA VAL A 70 -1.69 2.49 -1.32
C VAL A 70 -1.98 2.91 0.12
N MET A 71 -2.59 4.07 0.30
CA MET A 71 -2.95 4.60 1.63
C MET A 71 -4.41 5.00 1.68
N ALA A 72 -5.15 4.41 2.63
CA ALA A 72 -6.53 4.76 2.97
C ALA A 72 -7.56 4.67 1.81
N ASN A 73 -7.26 3.93 0.77
CA ASN A 73 -8.18 3.72 -0.36
C ASN A 73 -8.95 2.41 -0.24
N SER A 74 -10.06 2.32 -0.93
CA SER A 74 -10.87 1.10 -1.02
C SER A 74 -11.05 0.63 -2.46
N ASP A 75 -11.34 -0.67 -2.64
CA ASP A 75 -11.53 -1.26 -3.96
C ASP A 75 -10.35 -0.96 -4.90
N VAL A 76 -9.15 -1.38 -4.50
CA VAL A 76 -7.93 -1.21 -5.28
C VAL A 76 -7.47 -2.56 -5.82
N GLU A 77 -7.27 -2.64 -7.11
CA GLU A 77 -6.72 -3.81 -7.79
C GLU A 77 -5.32 -3.48 -8.34
N ILE A 78 -4.30 -4.22 -7.89
CA ILE A 78 -2.88 -4.01 -8.25
C ILE A 78 -2.40 -5.27 -8.93
N PHE A 79 -2.18 -5.22 -10.25
CA PHE A 79 -1.85 -6.42 -11.01
C PHE A 79 -0.98 -6.16 -12.25
N ASN A 80 -0.25 -7.18 -12.68
CA ASN A 80 0.64 -7.13 -13.86
C ASN A 80 1.69 -6.00 -13.83
N ASN A 81 2.02 -5.46 -12.65
CA ASN A 81 3.07 -4.46 -12.55
C ASN A 81 4.44 -5.12 -12.39
N LEU A 82 5.49 -4.42 -12.81
CA LEU A 82 6.88 -4.74 -12.51
C LEU A 82 7.39 -3.74 -11.48
N MET A 83 7.76 -4.22 -10.31
CA MET A 83 8.38 -3.44 -9.23
C MET A 83 9.77 -3.98 -8.95
N SER A 84 10.80 -3.13 -9.03
CA SER A 84 12.19 -3.58 -8.87
C SER A 84 13.13 -2.40 -8.60
N GLY A 85 14.23 -2.65 -7.90
CA GLY A 85 15.23 -1.62 -7.63
C GLY A 85 14.76 -0.56 -6.63
N ASN A 86 13.68 -0.82 -5.89
CA ASN A 86 13.15 0.10 -4.89
C ASN A 86 13.80 -0.19 -3.54
N GLY A 87 14.63 0.74 -3.05
CA GLY A 87 15.52 0.51 -1.91
C GLY A 87 14.80 0.16 -0.60
N THR A 88 13.59 0.69 -0.39
CA THR A 88 12.82 0.46 0.85
C THR A 88 11.81 -0.68 0.71
N VAL A 89 10.87 -0.61 -0.24
CA VAL A 89 9.81 -1.62 -0.41
C VAL A 89 9.21 -1.57 -1.80
N ASN A 90 8.93 -2.72 -2.40
CA ASN A 90 8.31 -2.76 -3.71
C ASN A 90 6.82 -2.37 -3.67
N LEU A 91 6.05 -2.88 -2.72
CA LEU A 91 4.64 -2.53 -2.53
C LEU A 91 4.33 -2.31 -1.05
N SER A 92 3.72 -1.19 -0.72
CA SER A 92 3.24 -0.88 0.64
C SER A 92 1.75 -0.60 0.64
N ILE A 93 1.02 -1.15 1.62
CA ILE A 93 -0.40 -0.93 1.84
C ILE A 93 -0.54 -0.47 3.29
N VAL A 94 -0.97 0.77 3.50
CA VAL A 94 -0.95 1.39 4.83
C VAL A 94 -2.21 2.20 5.11
N SER A 95 -2.54 2.34 6.37
CA SER A 95 -3.52 3.28 6.86
C SER A 95 -2.93 4.67 6.95
N TYR A 96 -3.77 5.68 6.91
CA TYR A 96 -3.39 7.03 7.32
C TYR A 96 -3.26 7.06 8.85
N SER A 97 -2.13 7.51 9.34
CA SER A 97 -1.75 7.40 10.77
C SER A 97 -1.91 8.67 11.57
N ASP A 98 -2.00 9.83 10.91
CA ASP A 98 -2.07 11.10 11.61
C ASP A 98 -3.46 11.35 12.21
N GLU A 99 -3.49 12.13 13.28
CA GLU A 99 -4.76 12.56 13.88
C GLU A 99 -5.50 13.50 12.91
N THR A 100 -6.79 13.27 12.77
CA THR A 100 -7.67 14.13 11.98
C THR A 100 -9.01 14.32 12.68
N ASP A 101 -9.54 15.54 12.59
CA ASP A 101 -10.87 15.90 13.08
C ASP A 101 -11.97 15.69 12.02
N ASP A 102 -11.63 15.17 10.84
CA ASP A 102 -12.59 14.95 9.76
C ASP A 102 -13.49 13.73 10.04
N PRO A 103 -14.77 13.93 10.36
CA PRO A 103 -15.68 12.85 10.75
C PRO A 103 -16.08 11.95 9.55
N ASN A 104 -15.80 12.36 8.33
CA ASN A 104 -16.17 11.63 7.12
C ASN A 104 -15.00 10.81 6.55
N TYR A 105 -13.81 11.03 7.08
CA TYR A 105 -12.62 10.35 6.58
C TYR A 105 -12.51 8.91 7.10
N TYR A 106 -12.19 7.98 6.21
CA TYR A 106 -11.94 6.58 6.56
C TYR A 106 -10.48 6.23 6.31
N PRO A 107 -9.66 6.09 7.36
CA PRO A 107 -8.21 6.01 7.25
C PRO A 107 -7.63 4.65 6.85
N HIS A 108 -8.44 3.61 6.72
CA HIS A 108 -7.93 2.25 6.53
C HIS A 108 -8.16 1.74 5.10
N PRO A 109 -7.14 1.10 4.47
CA PRO A 109 -7.36 0.43 3.19
C PRO A 109 -8.29 -0.79 3.36
N LYS A 110 -9.18 -1.00 2.40
CA LYS A 110 -10.08 -2.16 2.39
C LYS A 110 -10.41 -2.63 0.99
N ARG A 111 -10.73 -3.90 0.84
CA ARG A 111 -11.00 -4.54 -0.45
C ARG A 111 -9.85 -4.34 -1.45
N ILE A 112 -8.63 -4.63 -0.99
CA ILE A 112 -7.43 -4.53 -1.83
C ILE A 112 -7.15 -5.90 -2.43
N GLN A 113 -6.87 -5.94 -3.73
CA GLN A 113 -6.52 -7.16 -4.45
C GLN A 113 -5.14 -6.99 -5.09
N VAL A 114 -4.22 -7.91 -4.78
CA VAL A 114 -2.84 -7.89 -5.30
C VAL A 114 -2.57 -9.21 -5.97
N HIS A 115 -2.29 -9.21 -7.27
CA HIS A 115 -2.07 -10.45 -8.01
C HIS A 115 -1.26 -10.27 -9.30
N ASN A 116 -0.59 -11.32 -9.72
CA ASN A 116 0.15 -11.38 -11.00
C ASN A 116 1.20 -10.29 -11.19
N ASN A 117 1.74 -9.72 -10.12
CA ASN A 117 2.81 -8.75 -10.23
C ASN A 117 4.18 -9.45 -10.31
N THR A 118 5.15 -8.76 -10.86
CA THR A 118 6.55 -9.21 -10.92
C THR A 118 7.39 -8.37 -9.97
N TYR A 119 8.12 -9.03 -9.09
CA TYR A 119 8.99 -8.40 -8.11
C TYR A 119 10.45 -8.72 -8.42
N GLY A 120 11.24 -7.68 -8.66
CA GLY A 120 12.70 -7.76 -8.71
C GLY A 120 13.31 -7.36 -7.36
N PRO A 121 14.64 -7.18 -7.29
CA PRO A 121 15.30 -6.77 -6.05
C PRO A 121 14.66 -5.52 -5.43
N GLY A 122 14.41 -5.56 -4.12
CA GLY A 122 13.87 -4.47 -3.31
C GLY A 122 14.35 -4.58 -1.87
N GLY A 123 14.13 -3.52 -1.06
CA GLY A 123 14.45 -3.53 0.35
C GLY A 123 15.93 -3.55 0.71
N PHE A 124 16.84 -3.27 -0.21
CA PHE A 124 18.29 -3.38 -0.03
C PHE A 124 18.95 -2.09 0.50
N ASP A 125 18.25 -0.97 0.46
CA ASP A 125 18.71 0.35 0.93
C ASP A 125 17.53 1.17 1.48
N PRO A 126 16.96 0.75 2.63
CA PRO A 126 15.77 1.40 3.19
C PRO A 126 16.09 2.83 3.67
N ASP A 127 15.13 3.73 3.48
CA ASP A 127 15.23 5.12 3.95
C ASP A 127 15.10 5.20 5.48
N LEU A 128 16.22 5.16 6.16
CA LEU A 128 16.27 5.27 7.63
C LEU A 128 16.43 6.71 8.14
N GLU A 129 16.48 7.70 7.24
CA GLU A 129 16.72 9.09 7.61
C GLU A 129 15.44 9.91 7.68
N THR A 130 14.57 9.79 6.67
CA THR A 130 13.41 10.67 6.52
C THR A 130 12.07 9.97 6.82
N GLY A 131 11.94 8.69 6.57
CA GLY A 131 10.66 7.98 6.66
C GLY A 131 10.46 7.20 7.96
N ASP A 132 9.54 7.61 8.82
CA ASP A 132 9.20 6.83 10.04
C ASP A 132 8.64 5.44 9.70
N LEU A 133 7.90 5.31 8.60
CA LEU A 133 7.42 4.04 8.10
C LEU A 133 8.57 3.08 7.76
N ALA A 134 9.60 3.56 7.06
CA ALA A 134 10.74 2.73 6.68
C ALA A 134 11.56 2.30 7.90
N LYS A 135 11.76 3.20 8.88
CA LYS A 135 12.43 2.89 10.16
C LYS A 135 11.68 1.81 10.93
N ALA A 136 10.37 2.00 11.11
CA ALA A 136 9.53 1.03 11.80
C ALA A 136 9.54 -0.33 11.10
N LEU A 137 9.44 -0.33 9.77
CA LEU A 137 9.47 -1.57 8.98
C LEU A 137 10.82 -2.27 9.09
N PHE A 138 11.93 -1.53 9.03
CA PHE A 138 13.28 -2.08 9.19
C PHE A 138 13.48 -2.71 10.59
N GLU A 139 13.04 -2.04 11.63
CA GLU A 139 13.14 -2.54 13.02
C GLU A 139 12.32 -3.82 13.22
N ILE A 140 11.04 -3.83 12.80
CA ILE A 140 10.18 -5.00 13.01
C ILE A 140 10.52 -6.17 12.09
N SER A 141 11.11 -5.92 10.92
CA SER A 141 11.60 -6.97 10.02
C SER A 141 12.97 -7.52 10.41
N ASN A 142 13.68 -6.89 11.37
CA ASN A 142 15.10 -7.10 11.68
C ASN A 142 16.00 -6.90 10.45
N GLY A 143 15.69 -5.92 9.61
CA GLY A 143 16.42 -5.61 8.40
C GLY A 143 16.09 -6.49 7.19
N ASP A 144 15.23 -7.49 7.34
CA ASP A 144 14.76 -8.36 6.25
C ASP A 144 13.51 -7.74 5.60
N MET A 145 13.74 -6.70 4.77
CA MET A 145 12.68 -5.91 4.15
C MET A 145 11.85 -6.76 3.18
N PRO A 146 10.50 -6.71 3.25
CA PRO A 146 9.64 -7.52 2.38
C PRO A 146 9.47 -6.90 0.99
N ASP A 147 9.06 -7.72 0.01
CA ASP A 147 8.56 -7.23 -1.28
C ASP A 147 7.23 -6.51 -1.11
N VAL A 148 6.35 -7.06 -0.26
CA VAL A 148 5.03 -6.52 0.02
C VAL A 148 4.84 -6.32 1.52
N PHE A 149 4.50 -5.12 1.91
CA PHE A 149 4.17 -4.75 3.28
C PHE A 149 2.70 -4.33 3.41
N TRP A 150 2.04 -4.83 4.43
CA TRP A 150 0.75 -4.32 4.90
C TRP A 150 0.81 -4.04 6.40
N ASP A 151 0.43 -2.83 6.81
CA ASP A 151 0.46 -2.43 8.22
C ASP A 151 -0.52 -3.22 9.10
N GLY A 152 -1.50 -3.90 8.50
CA GLY A 152 -2.48 -4.71 9.22
C GLY A 152 -3.48 -3.89 10.04
N VAL A 153 -3.46 -2.58 9.92
CA VAL A 153 -4.34 -1.70 10.70
C VAL A 153 -5.74 -1.69 10.10
N VAL A 154 -6.71 -1.99 10.94
CA VAL A 154 -8.13 -2.03 10.60
C VAL A 154 -8.93 -1.39 11.74
N PRO A 155 -10.21 -1.04 11.55
CA PRO A 155 -11.05 -0.54 12.65
C PRO A 155 -11.00 -1.42 13.89
N LEU A 156 -11.05 -0.81 15.06
CA LEU A 156 -10.91 -1.50 16.34
C LEU A 156 -11.89 -2.68 16.48
N SER A 157 -13.12 -2.52 16.01
CA SER A 157 -14.11 -3.62 15.99
C SER A 157 -13.63 -4.80 15.16
N GLN A 158 -13.02 -4.56 14.02
CA GLN A 158 -12.49 -5.61 13.13
C GLN A 158 -11.22 -6.26 13.69
N MET A 159 -10.44 -5.55 14.49
CA MET A 159 -9.29 -6.14 15.20
C MET A 159 -9.73 -7.26 16.16
N PHE A 160 -10.88 -7.10 16.83
CA PHE A 160 -11.39 -8.08 17.80
C PHE A 160 -12.29 -9.14 17.19
N PHE A 161 -13.11 -8.78 16.21
CA PHE A 161 -14.13 -9.68 15.64
C PHE A 161 -13.76 -10.20 14.24
N GLY A 162 -12.63 -9.77 13.69
CA GLY A 162 -12.19 -10.07 12.32
C GLY A 162 -12.78 -9.12 11.30
N GLN A 163 -12.08 -8.98 10.17
CA GLN A 163 -12.59 -8.22 9.02
C GLN A 163 -13.71 -9.00 8.32
N PRO A 164 -14.76 -8.32 7.84
CA PRO A 164 -15.72 -8.90 6.90
C PRO A 164 -14.99 -9.50 5.68
N GLU A 165 -15.48 -10.62 5.16
CA GLU A 165 -14.82 -11.32 4.05
C GLU A 165 -14.66 -10.43 2.81
N ASP A 166 -15.62 -9.55 2.57
CA ASP A 166 -15.64 -8.61 1.46
C ASP A 166 -14.79 -7.35 1.68
N GLU A 167 -14.21 -7.15 2.86
CA GLU A 167 -13.32 -6.02 3.15
C GLU A 167 -11.83 -6.40 3.21
N LYS A 168 -11.52 -7.69 3.15
CA LYS A 168 -10.17 -8.19 3.31
C LYS A 168 -9.22 -7.76 2.18
N LEU A 169 -7.92 -7.75 2.53
CA LEU A 169 -6.85 -7.83 1.57
C LEU A 169 -6.81 -9.24 0.97
N ILE A 170 -6.84 -9.36 -0.34
CA ILE A 170 -6.60 -10.60 -1.07
C ILE A 170 -5.26 -10.49 -1.78
N MET A 171 -4.41 -11.49 -1.60
CA MET A 171 -3.09 -11.57 -2.22
C MET A 171 -2.91 -12.93 -2.89
N ASP A 172 -2.84 -12.92 -4.22
CA ASP A 172 -2.53 -14.11 -5.03
C ASP A 172 -1.27 -13.89 -5.83
N GLU A 173 -0.15 -13.91 -5.12
CA GLU A 173 1.19 -13.74 -5.65
C GLU A 173 2.00 -15.02 -5.55
N GLU A 174 3.04 -15.14 -6.38
CA GLU A 174 3.94 -16.28 -6.38
C GLU A 174 4.56 -16.55 -4.99
N ASN A 175 4.90 -17.79 -4.71
CA ASN A 175 5.35 -18.20 -3.37
C ASN A 175 6.66 -17.51 -2.94
N GLN A 176 7.54 -17.19 -3.88
CA GLN A 176 8.81 -16.52 -3.61
C GLN A 176 8.67 -15.04 -3.20
N VAL A 177 7.56 -14.39 -3.52
CA VAL A 177 7.31 -13.01 -3.11
C VAL A 177 7.22 -12.96 -1.59
N SER A 178 8.09 -12.17 -0.98
CA SER A 178 8.12 -11.99 0.46
C SER A 178 7.01 -11.03 0.91
N PHE A 179 6.39 -11.36 2.04
CA PHE A 179 5.28 -10.59 2.61
C PHE A 179 5.48 -10.39 4.09
N LEU A 180 5.15 -9.22 4.58
CA LEU A 180 5.11 -8.92 6.00
C LEU A 180 3.87 -8.10 6.34
N THR A 181 3.17 -8.50 7.39
CA THR A 181 2.11 -7.68 8.01
C THR A 181 2.25 -7.66 9.51
N ILE A 182 1.75 -6.60 10.12
CA ILE A 182 1.70 -6.45 11.58
C ILE A 182 0.34 -6.95 12.07
N SER A 183 0.32 -7.57 13.26
CA SER A 183 -0.91 -7.80 14.01
C SER A 183 -1.07 -6.70 15.06
N PRO A 184 -1.94 -5.70 14.85
CA PRO A 184 -2.06 -4.58 15.79
C PRO A 184 -2.42 -5.02 17.20
N ILE A 185 -3.27 -6.04 17.37
CA ILE A 185 -3.61 -6.58 18.69
C ILE A 185 -2.37 -7.14 19.39
N LYS A 186 -1.55 -7.93 18.70
CA LYS A 186 -0.33 -8.47 19.30
C LYS A 186 0.64 -7.37 19.68
N TYR A 187 0.75 -6.34 18.83
CA TYR A 187 1.57 -5.17 19.10
C TYR A 187 1.07 -4.41 20.34
N MET A 188 -0.23 -4.11 20.41
CA MET A 188 -0.85 -3.42 21.56
C MET A 188 -0.72 -4.20 22.87
N LEU A 189 -0.77 -5.53 22.82
CA LEU A 189 -0.63 -6.39 24.00
C LEU A 189 0.84 -6.68 24.34
N GLY A 190 1.80 -6.08 23.65
CA GLY A 190 3.23 -6.21 23.94
C GLY A 190 3.82 -7.60 23.63
N PHE A 191 3.22 -8.34 22.69
CA PHE A 191 3.82 -9.60 22.27
C PHE A 191 5.15 -9.37 21.59
N SER A 192 6.12 -10.22 21.86
CA SER A 192 7.48 -10.13 21.34
C SER A 192 7.60 -10.33 19.82
N ASN A 193 6.57 -10.86 19.17
CA ASN A 193 6.53 -11.05 17.72
C ASN A 193 5.12 -10.71 17.17
N PRO A 194 4.85 -9.43 16.87
CA PRO A 194 3.58 -9.01 16.30
C PRO A 194 3.47 -9.24 14.78
N ILE A 195 4.56 -9.63 14.12
CA ILE A 195 4.60 -9.79 12.66
C ILE A 195 4.05 -11.12 12.19
N ARG A 196 3.52 -11.13 10.98
CA ARG A 196 3.11 -12.33 10.24
C ARG A 196 3.72 -12.26 8.83
N LYS A 197 4.30 -13.37 8.38
CA LYS A 197 4.91 -13.52 7.05
C LYS A 197 4.17 -14.55 6.17
N ASP A 198 3.10 -15.18 6.68
CA ASP A 198 2.34 -16.19 5.95
C ASP A 198 1.23 -15.54 5.11
N LYS A 199 1.32 -15.69 3.79
CA LYS A 199 0.33 -15.19 2.82
C LYS A 199 -0.95 -16.04 2.76
N LYS A 200 -1.00 -17.21 3.38
CA LYS A 200 -2.13 -18.13 3.24
C LYS A 200 -3.44 -17.55 3.73
N GLU A 201 -3.40 -16.73 4.78
CA GLU A 201 -4.58 -16.06 5.33
C GLU A 201 -5.18 -15.03 4.37
N PHE A 202 -4.38 -14.57 3.40
CA PHE A 202 -4.77 -13.55 2.43
C PHE A 202 -5.09 -14.14 1.05
N LYS A 203 -5.04 -15.46 0.90
CA LYS A 203 -5.51 -16.11 -0.31
C LYS A 203 -7.02 -16.08 -0.38
N GLY A 204 -7.54 -15.70 -1.55
CA GLY A 204 -8.96 -15.60 -1.79
C GLY A 204 -9.28 -15.64 -3.28
N VAL A 205 -10.54 -15.46 -3.60
CA VAL A 205 -10.97 -15.34 -4.99
C VAL A 205 -10.76 -13.91 -5.44
N ILE A 206 -9.95 -13.71 -6.48
CA ILE A 206 -9.81 -12.42 -7.13
C ILE A 206 -11.12 -12.10 -7.84
N ASN A 207 -11.67 -10.94 -7.54
CA ASN A 207 -12.84 -10.37 -8.20
C ASN A 207 -12.41 -9.09 -8.92
N PRO A 208 -11.99 -9.18 -10.20
CA PRO A 208 -11.48 -8.04 -10.92
C PRO A 208 -12.46 -6.87 -10.92
N LEU A 209 -11.92 -5.68 -10.75
CA LEU A 209 -12.72 -4.47 -10.89
C LEU A 209 -13.09 -4.25 -12.36
N GLU A 210 -14.35 -3.88 -12.60
CA GLU A 210 -14.81 -3.59 -13.94
C GLU A 210 -14.03 -2.42 -14.57
N PRO A 211 -13.63 -2.53 -15.85
CA PRO A 211 -13.02 -1.42 -16.55
C PRO A 211 -13.94 -0.22 -16.59
N ILE A 212 -13.40 0.97 -16.38
CA ILE A 212 -14.17 2.20 -16.54
C ILE A 212 -14.28 2.49 -18.05
N VAL A 213 -15.51 2.52 -18.55
CA VAL A 213 -15.82 2.94 -19.91
C VAL A 213 -16.08 4.44 -19.90
N ILE A 214 -15.31 5.20 -20.66
CA ILE A 214 -15.52 6.63 -20.86
C ILE A 214 -16.27 6.77 -22.17
N ASP A 215 -17.56 7.14 -22.11
CA ASP A 215 -18.36 7.35 -23.30
C ASP A 215 -17.77 8.48 -24.14
N GLY A 216 -17.44 8.18 -25.37
CA GLY A 216 -16.95 9.19 -26.34
C GLY A 216 -15.43 9.27 -26.53
N LEU A 217 -14.66 8.28 -26.05
CA LEU A 217 -13.25 8.06 -26.43
C LEU A 217 -13.12 6.83 -27.33
#